data_fdc52cf0b75c1fe7747fa45c7c267e9a
#
_entry.id   fdc52cf0b75c1fe7747fa45c7c267e9a
#
_cell.length_a   1.000
_cell.length_b   1.000
_cell.length_c   1.000
_cell.angle_alpha   90.00
_cell.angle_beta   90.00
_cell.angle_gamma   90.00
#
_symmetry.space_group_name_H-M   'P 1'
#
loop_
_entity.id
_entity.type
_entity.pdbx_description
1 polymer ?
#
loop_
_entity_poly.entity_id
_entity_poly.type
_entity_poly.pdbx_seq_one_letter_code
_entity_poly.pdbx_strand_id
1 'polypeptide(L)'
;MMFGYNIFSGDIGPAVRREYGFLIRTGRTDEEVEQMLFGYFLPKLDDTQETEFWTSLAYCACKRDRLTPAIRENTMNILDKGGDLDQFQGNDRIKREKVLQNLRDRIHSAVYAPKKVQPYRPVACPWEKDSLLTYPVCHNPKFQDSPYWNRRVLLRVANVKRIPESHIVPQEVFIDDMVVCLCDWYGEDIQNPEWAKMLPIIPFAEEP
;
A
#
# COMPACT_ATOMS: atom_id res chain seq x y z
N MET A 1 16.85 8.40 -6.14
CA MET A 1 16.59 8.21 -7.60
C MET A 1 15.10 8.41 -7.80
N MET A 2 14.71 9.44 -8.56
CA MET A 2 13.30 9.74 -8.76
C MET A 2 12.68 8.80 -9.80
N PHE A 3 11.67 8.03 -9.45
CA PHE A 3 11.09 6.98 -10.28
C PHE A 3 9.94 7.42 -11.18
N GLY A 4 9.71 8.73 -11.36
CA GLY A 4 8.68 9.23 -12.27
C GLY A 4 8.13 10.61 -11.90
N TYR A 5 7.30 11.15 -12.76
CA TYR A 5 6.73 12.51 -12.66
C TYR A 5 5.38 12.59 -11.92
N ASN A 6 4.79 11.47 -11.52
CA ASN A 6 3.50 11.44 -10.83
C ASN A 6 3.63 11.85 -9.36
N ILE A 7 2.50 12.21 -8.73
CA ILE A 7 2.45 12.62 -7.31
C ILE A 7 3.04 11.57 -6.36
N PHE A 8 2.84 10.29 -6.64
CA PHE A 8 3.26 9.18 -5.77
C PHE A 8 4.45 8.39 -6.35
N SER A 9 5.30 9.01 -7.16
CA SER A 9 6.43 8.32 -7.79
C SER A 9 7.71 8.34 -6.97
N GLY A 10 7.77 9.12 -5.89
CA GLY A 10 8.91 9.16 -4.98
C GLY A 10 8.73 8.21 -3.79
N ASP A 11 9.60 8.34 -2.80
CA ASP A 11 9.66 7.41 -1.66
C ASP A 11 8.62 7.75 -0.57
N ILE A 12 8.29 9.02 -0.40
CA ILE A 12 7.40 9.53 0.67
C ILE A 12 5.93 9.46 0.27
N GLY A 13 5.60 9.77 -0.98
CA GLY A 13 4.21 9.86 -1.45
C GLY A 13 3.36 8.61 -1.22
N PRO A 14 3.85 7.40 -1.54
CA PRO A 14 3.14 6.15 -1.26
C PRO A 14 2.88 5.93 0.24
N ALA A 15 3.87 6.27 1.10
CA ALA A 15 3.74 6.16 2.55
C ALA A 15 2.70 7.14 3.09
N VAL A 16 2.74 8.41 2.67
CA VAL A 16 1.75 9.43 3.04
C VAL A 16 0.34 9.00 2.64
N ARG A 17 0.17 8.53 1.40
CA ARG A 17 -1.12 8.05 0.89
C ARG A 17 -1.66 6.90 1.73
N ARG A 18 -0.82 5.96 2.11
CA ARG A 18 -1.19 4.78 2.91
C ARG A 18 -1.59 5.20 4.33
N GLU A 19 -0.73 5.95 5.02
CA GLU A 19 -0.96 6.36 6.41
C GLU A 19 -2.18 7.30 6.53
N TYR A 20 -2.31 8.29 5.65
CA TYR A 20 -3.50 9.14 5.58
C TYR A 20 -4.77 8.30 5.38
N GLY A 21 -4.71 7.30 4.48
CA GLY A 21 -5.83 6.40 4.22
C GLY A 21 -6.22 5.57 5.45
N PHE A 22 -5.27 5.11 6.24
CA PHE A 22 -5.54 4.38 7.49
C PHE A 22 -6.13 5.30 8.55
N LEU A 23 -5.50 6.45 8.81
CA LEU A 23 -5.94 7.37 9.85
C LEU A 23 -7.39 7.81 9.69
N ILE A 24 -7.83 8.19 8.48
CA ILE A 24 -9.22 8.56 8.26
C ILE A 24 -10.19 7.38 8.37
N ARG A 25 -9.74 6.15 8.07
CA ARG A 25 -10.56 4.94 8.19
C ARG A 25 -10.67 4.43 9.62
N THR A 26 -9.76 4.84 10.50
CA THR A 26 -9.85 4.57 11.96
C THR A 26 -10.74 5.58 12.69
N GLY A 27 -11.39 6.50 11.97
CA GLY A 27 -12.42 7.40 12.50
C GLY A 27 -11.89 8.68 13.14
N ARG A 28 -10.63 9.04 12.90
CA ARG A 28 -10.02 10.27 13.42
C ARG A 28 -10.55 11.51 12.73
N THR A 29 -10.55 12.61 13.47
CA THR A 29 -10.84 13.94 12.93
C THR A 29 -9.72 14.41 12.00
N ASP A 30 -9.97 15.42 11.18
CA ASP A 30 -8.94 15.92 10.26
C ASP A 30 -7.78 16.56 11.03
N GLU A 31 -8.04 17.20 12.17
CA GLU A 31 -7.03 17.78 13.06
C GLU A 31 -6.13 16.70 13.68
N GLU A 32 -6.71 15.58 14.12
CA GLU A 32 -5.94 14.45 14.65
C GLU A 32 -5.07 13.81 13.56
N VAL A 33 -5.62 13.66 12.34
CA VAL A 33 -4.89 13.13 11.18
C VAL A 33 -3.70 14.01 10.83
N GLU A 34 -3.89 15.35 10.79
CA GLU A 34 -2.82 16.31 10.55
C GLU A 34 -1.73 16.22 11.62
N GLN A 35 -2.12 16.28 12.88
CA GLN A 35 -1.16 16.22 14.00
C GLN A 35 -0.31 14.95 13.94
N MET A 36 -0.93 13.81 13.66
CA MET A 36 -0.23 12.53 13.60
C MET A 36 0.70 12.45 12.38
N LEU A 37 0.25 12.87 11.19
CA LEU A 37 1.07 12.87 9.99
C LEU A 37 2.24 13.86 10.09
N PHE A 38 1.97 15.08 10.53
CA PHE A 38 3.00 16.10 10.65
C PHE A 38 4.05 15.69 11.69
N GLY A 39 3.61 15.20 12.85
CA GLY A 39 4.52 14.72 13.90
C GLY A 39 5.35 13.52 13.50
N TYR A 40 4.82 12.65 12.63
CA TYR A 40 5.55 11.46 12.18
C TYR A 40 6.51 11.75 11.03
N PHE A 41 6.08 12.52 10.02
CA PHE A 41 6.85 12.72 8.79
C PHE A 41 7.78 13.93 8.87
N LEU A 42 7.28 15.14 9.15
CA LEU A 42 8.03 16.39 8.99
C LEU A 42 9.39 16.42 9.69
N PRO A 43 9.56 15.88 10.92
CA PRO A 43 10.88 15.91 11.59
C PRO A 43 11.97 15.08 10.91
N LYS A 44 11.61 14.27 9.91
CA LYS A 44 12.50 13.30 9.26
C LYS A 44 12.78 13.63 7.79
N LEU A 45 12.08 14.62 7.23
CA LEU A 45 12.14 14.93 5.81
C LEU A 45 13.18 16.02 5.53
N ASP A 46 13.85 15.88 4.38
CA ASP A 46 14.57 16.98 3.75
C ASP A 46 13.62 17.84 2.89
N ASP A 47 14.12 18.95 2.34
CA ASP A 47 13.32 19.90 1.56
C ASP A 47 12.62 19.26 0.35
N THR A 48 13.27 18.29 -0.28
CA THR A 48 12.74 17.54 -1.43
C THR A 48 11.59 16.63 -1.00
N GLN A 49 11.81 15.89 0.05
CA GLN A 49 10.84 14.98 0.63
C GLN A 49 9.65 15.73 1.22
N GLU A 50 9.89 16.93 1.78
CA GLU A 50 8.81 17.80 2.27
C GLU A 50 7.88 18.24 1.14
N THR A 51 8.44 18.59 -0.02
CA THR A 51 7.64 18.89 -1.23
C THR A 51 6.77 17.70 -1.64
N GLU A 52 7.35 16.50 -1.65
CA GLU A 52 6.62 15.27 -1.96
C GLU A 52 5.53 14.98 -0.92
N PHE A 53 5.81 15.18 0.36
CA PHE A 53 4.85 15.02 1.46
C PHE A 53 3.62 15.91 1.26
N TRP A 54 3.82 17.22 1.12
CA TRP A 54 2.71 18.17 1.00
C TRP A 54 1.87 17.97 -0.26
N THR A 55 2.51 17.74 -1.41
CA THR A 55 1.79 17.49 -2.67
C THR A 55 0.98 16.19 -2.63
N SER A 56 1.53 15.14 -2.02
CA SER A 56 0.85 13.85 -1.86
C SER A 56 -0.31 13.94 -0.87
N LEU A 57 -0.12 14.63 0.25
CA LEU A 57 -1.15 14.83 1.26
C LEU A 57 -2.31 15.66 0.71
N ALA A 58 -2.03 16.77 0.04
CA ALA A 58 -3.05 17.62 -0.58
C ALA A 58 -3.84 16.85 -1.64
N TYR A 59 -3.17 16.04 -2.47
CA TYR A 59 -3.86 15.21 -3.45
C TYR A 59 -4.83 14.23 -2.77
N CYS A 60 -4.40 13.57 -1.69
CA CYS A 60 -5.23 12.65 -0.92
C CYS A 60 -6.41 13.34 -0.26
N ALA A 61 -6.19 14.51 0.32
CA ALA A 61 -7.21 15.33 0.98
C ALA A 61 -8.26 15.84 -0.03
N CYS A 62 -7.82 16.40 -1.17
CA CYS A 62 -8.72 16.84 -2.25
C CYS A 62 -9.60 15.68 -2.76
N LYS A 63 -9.03 14.49 -2.93
CA LYS A 63 -9.79 13.32 -3.42
C LYS A 63 -10.93 12.91 -2.50
N ARG A 64 -10.84 13.27 -1.22
CA ARG A 64 -11.82 12.94 -0.17
C ARG A 64 -12.63 14.13 0.31
N ASP A 65 -12.49 15.28 -0.35
CA ASP A 65 -13.12 16.56 0.01
C ASP A 65 -12.84 16.98 1.46
N ARG A 66 -11.60 16.69 1.94
CA ARG A 66 -11.10 16.94 3.29
C ARG A 66 -9.88 17.86 3.30
N LEU A 67 -9.76 18.73 2.31
CA LEU A 67 -8.65 19.68 2.24
C LEU A 67 -8.82 20.76 3.29
N THR A 68 -8.02 20.70 4.33
CA THR A 68 -8.00 21.68 5.41
C THR A 68 -7.23 22.96 5.04
N PRO A 69 -7.40 24.06 5.77
CA PRO A 69 -6.63 25.27 5.55
C PRO A 69 -5.12 25.07 5.67
N ALA A 70 -4.66 24.30 6.65
CA ALA A 70 -3.23 24.04 6.88
C ALA A 70 -2.58 23.29 5.70
N ILE A 71 -3.22 22.21 5.22
CA ILE A 71 -2.72 21.46 4.05
C ILE A 71 -2.73 22.35 2.81
N ARG A 72 -3.81 23.12 2.61
CA ARG A 72 -3.93 24.04 1.48
C ARG A 72 -2.80 25.05 1.45
N GLU A 73 -2.59 25.78 2.55
CA GLU A 73 -1.61 26.85 2.64
C GLU A 73 -0.19 26.34 2.40
N ASN A 74 0.23 25.30 3.12
CA ASN A 74 1.57 24.76 2.97
C ASN A 74 1.82 24.24 1.55
N THR A 75 0.85 23.52 0.96
CA THR A 75 1.00 23.01 -0.40
C THR A 75 1.05 24.16 -1.43
N MET A 76 0.21 25.17 -1.29
CA MET A 76 0.23 26.32 -2.20
C MET A 76 1.55 27.08 -2.12
N ASN A 77 2.09 27.29 -0.91
CA ASN A 77 3.40 27.92 -0.72
C ASN A 77 4.53 27.17 -1.44
N ILE A 78 4.48 25.85 -1.45
CA ILE A 78 5.45 25.02 -2.18
C ILE A 78 5.23 25.13 -3.70
N LEU A 79 4.00 25.03 -4.15
CA LEU A 79 3.68 25.17 -5.58
C LEU A 79 4.03 26.56 -6.15
N ASP A 80 3.90 27.62 -5.36
CA ASP A 80 4.25 28.99 -5.75
C ASP A 80 5.76 29.19 -5.89
N LYS A 81 6.55 28.41 -5.17
CA LYS A 81 8.01 28.37 -5.30
C LYS A 81 8.49 27.45 -6.44
N GLY A 82 7.57 26.83 -7.17
CA GLY A 82 7.88 25.93 -8.30
C GLY A 82 7.87 24.44 -7.94
N GLY A 83 7.60 24.11 -6.67
CA GLY A 83 7.60 22.73 -6.21
C GLY A 83 8.98 22.07 -6.36
N ASP A 84 9.03 20.90 -6.98
CA ASP A 84 10.22 20.09 -7.23
C ASP A 84 10.65 20.09 -8.72
N LEU A 85 10.20 21.07 -9.51
CA LEU A 85 10.44 21.12 -10.95
C LEU A 85 11.92 21.19 -11.35
N ASP A 86 12.78 21.68 -10.50
CA ASP A 86 14.23 21.76 -10.70
C ASP A 86 14.90 20.37 -10.72
N GLN A 87 14.24 19.37 -10.14
CA GLN A 87 14.73 17.99 -10.13
C GLN A 87 14.43 17.23 -11.43
N PHE A 88 13.59 17.78 -12.30
CA PHE A 88 13.19 17.16 -13.55
C PHE A 88 13.79 17.88 -14.74
N GLN A 89 14.09 17.15 -15.82
CA GLN A 89 14.65 17.69 -17.05
C GLN A 89 13.82 17.25 -18.27
N GLY A 90 13.93 18.04 -19.34
CA GLY A 90 13.34 17.72 -20.64
C GLY A 90 11.83 17.42 -20.55
N ASN A 91 11.42 16.34 -21.17
CA ASN A 91 10.02 15.95 -21.27
C ASN A 91 9.38 15.59 -19.91
N ASP A 92 10.18 15.09 -18.97
CA ASP A 92 9.65 14.73 -17.64
C ASP A 92 9.37 15.97 -16.80
N ARG A 93 10.12 17.07 -16.98
CA ARG A 93 9.81 18.36 -16.38
C ARG A 93 8.44 18.88 -16.87
N ILE A 94 8.18 18.82 -18.18
CA ILE A 94 6.89 19.25 -18.75
C ILE A 94 5.73 18.43 -18.18
N LYS A 95 5.92 17.12 -18.07
CA LYS A 95 4.90 16.23 -17.47
C LYS A 95 4.68 16.53 -15.99
N ARG A 96 5.77 16.76 -15.22
CA ARG A 96 5.70 17.10 -13.81
C ARG A 96 4.98 18.44 -13.60
N GLU A 97 5.33 19.45 -14.37
CA GLU A 97 4.66 20.75 -14.34
C GLU A 97 3.15 20.62 -14.55
N LYS A 98 2.72 19.84 -15.53
CA LYS A 98 1.29 19.55 -15.75
C LYS A 98 0.64 18.85 -14.56
N VAL A 99 1.34 17.94 -13.90
CA VAL A 99 0.84 17.24 -12.70
C VAL A 99 0.67 18.22 -11.53
N LEU A 100 1.64 19.11 -11.30
CA LEU A 100 1.57 20.13 -10.26
C LEU A 100 0.49 21.18 -10.56
N GLN A 101 0.33 21.59 -11.83
CA GLN A 101 -0.76 22.49 -12.23
C GLN A 101 -2.13 21.86 -12.00
N ASN A 102 -2.32 20.61 -12.37
CA ASN A 102 -3.56 19.89 -12.08
C ASN A 102 -3.86 19.78 -10.58
N LEU A 103 -2.83 19.64 -9.74
CA LEU A 103 -3.00 19.65 -8.29
C LEU A 103 -3.42 21.04 -7.80
N ARG A 104 -2.79 22.11 -8.29
CA ARG A 104 -3.15 23.50 -8.00
C ARG A 104 -4.61 23.78 -8.33
N ASP A 105 -5.06 23.39 -9.51
CA ASP A 105 -6.45 23.58 -9.95
C ASP A 105 -7.44 22.85 -9.03
N ARG A 106 -7.08 21.63 -8.61
CA ARG A 106 -7.89 20.86 -7.63
C ARG A 106 -7.95 21.55 -6.27
N ILE A 107 -6.83 22.07 -5.78
CA ILE A 107 -6.76 22.81 -4.50
C ILE A 107 -7.65 24.05 -4.58
N HIS A 108 -7.61 24.80 -5.68
CA HIS A 108 -8.45 26.00 -5.85
C HIS A 108 -9.94 25.67 -5.90
N SER A 109 -10.31 24.60 -6.57
CA SER A 109 -11.72 24.17 -6.69
C SER A 109 -12.22 23.33 -5.51
N ALA A 110 -11.34 22.94 -4.58
CA ALA A 110 -11.72 22.06 -3.49
C ALA A 110 -12.65 22.77 -2.49
N VAL A 111 -13.77 22.13 -2.22
CA VAL A 111 -14.72 22.50 -1.17
C VAL A 111 -14.59 21.47 -0.04
N TYR A 112 -14.55 21.96 1.21
CA TYR A 112 -14.55 21.07 2.36
C TYR A 112 -15.95 20.47 2.55
N ALA A 113 -16.11 19.23 2.14
CA ALA A 113 -17.34 18.44 2.26
C ALA A 113 -16.97 16.96 2.45
N PRO A 114 -16.51 16.56 3.64
CA PRO A 114 -15.89 15.27 3.91
C PRO A 114 -16.72 14.09 3.40
N LYS A 115 -16.17 13.35 2.44
CA LYS A 115 -16.78 12.13 1.94
C LYS A 115 -16.79 11.07 3.02
N LYS A 116 -17.90 10.31 3.10
CA LYS A 116 -17.97 9.14 3.97
C LYS A 116 -16.92 8.13 3.57
N VAL A 117 -16.09 7.73 4.53
CA VAL A 117 -15.06 6.73 4.36
C VAL A 117 -15.49 5.43 5.02
N GLN A 118 -15.26 4.32 4.34
CA GLN A 118 -15.53 3.01 4.93
C GLN A 118 -14.54 2.78 6.10
N PRO A 119 -15.05 2.46 7.31
CA PRO A 119 -14.20 2.18 8.45
C PRO A 119 -13.19 1.08 8.15
N TYR A 120 -12.00 1.20 8.73
CA TYR A 120 -11.02 0.12 8.70
C TYR A 120 -11.59 -1.10 9.43
N ARG A 121 -11.48 -2.24 8.79
CA ARG A 121 -11.85 -3.53 9.37
C ARG A 121 -10.67 -4.47 9.14
N PRO A 122 -9.99 -4.88 10.20
CA PRO A 122 -8.96 -5.90 10.07
C PRO A 122 -9.58 -7.19 9.54
N VAL A 123 -8.92 -7.78 8.56
CA VAL A 123 -9.30 -9.10 8.06
C VAL A 123 -8.43 -10.12 8.80
N ALA A 124 -9.07 -10.92 9.64
CA ALA A 124 -8.39 -12.02 10.30
C ALA A 124 -8.09 -13.12 9.27
N CYS A 125 -6.91 -13.72 9.36
CA CYS A 125 -6.59 -14.91 8.59
C CYS A 125 -7.52 -16.04 9.02
N PRO A 126 -8.28 -16.67 8.09
CA PRO A 126 -9.21 -17.74 8.45
C PRO A 126 -8.51 -19.08 8.75
N TRP A 127 -7.20 -19.14 8.55
CA TRP A 127 -6.41 -20.35 8.74
C TRP A 127 -5.53 -20.26 9.96
N GLU A 128 -5.33 -21.40 10.61
CA GLU A 128 -4.44 -21.56 11.73
C GLU A 128 -3.17 -22.30 11.31
N LYS A 129 -2.17 -22.32 12.19
CA LYS A 129 -0.99 -23.17 12.02
C LYS A 129 -1.42 -24.61 11.75
N ASP A 130 -0.71 -25.26 10.82
CA ASP A 130 -0.95 -26.62 10.33
C ASP A 130 -2.21 -26.79 9.45
N SER A 131 -2.94 -25.73 9.16
CA SER A 131 -3.98 -25.76 8.12
C SER A 131 -3.39 -26.16 6.78
N LEU A 132 -4.12 -26.98 6.02
CA LEU A 132 -3.72 -27.43 4.69
C LEU A 132 -4.52 -26.67 3.63
N LEU A 133 -3.84 -26.12 2.66
CA LEU A 133 -4.42 -25.35 1.57
C LEU A 133 -4.01 -25.96 0.24
N THR A 134 -4.93 -26.06 -0.70
CA THR A 134 -4.58 -26.41 -2.07
C THR A 134 -4.59 -25.17 -2.94
N TYR A 135 -3.55 -24.98 -3.71
CA TYR A 135 -3.43 -23.86 -4.63
C TYR A 135 -3.27 -24.35 -6.07
N PRO A 136 -4.06 -23.88 -7.01
CA PRO A 136 -3.94 -24.26 -8.41
C PRO A 136 -2.66 -23.68 -9.03
N VAL A 137 -1.87 -24.52 -9.65
CA VAL A 137 -0.56 -24.14 -10.20
C VAL A 137 -0.71 -23.33 -11.48
N CYS A 138 -1.65 -23.69 -12.33
CA CYS A 138 -1.80 -23.06 -13.63
C CYS A 138 -3.27 -22.99 -14.05
N HIS A 139 -3.76 -21.74 -14.21
CA HIS A 139 -5.10 -21.44 -14.74
C HIS A 139 -5.06 -20.56 -15.99
N ASN A 140 -3.88 -20.09 -16.39
CA ASN A 140 -3.80 -19.24 -17.57
C ASN A 140 -3.87 -20.11 -18.84
N PRO A 141 -4.87 -19.91 -19.72
CA PRO A 141 -5.04 -20.69 -20.94
C PRO A 141 -3.81 -20.76 -21.85
N LYS A 142 -2.90 -19.79 -21.72
CA LYS A 142 -1.62 -19.81 -22.46
C LYS A 142 -0.70 -20.99 -22.09
N PHE A 143 -0.96 -21.63 -20.96
CA PHE A 143 -0.16 -22.73 -20.43
C PHE A 143 -0.93 -24.05 -20.37
N GLN A 144 -2.02 -24.19 -21.16
CA GLN A 144 -2.84 -25.40 -21.15
C GLN A 144 -2.05 -26.68 -21.53
N ASP A 145 -0.95 -26.54 -22.25
CA ASP A 145 -0.06 -27.66 -22.62
C ASP A 145 0.99 -28.00 -21.53
N SER A 146 0.98 -27.26 -20.43
CA SER A 146 1.86 -27.54 -19.29
C SER A 146 1.44 -28.82 -18.57
N PRO A 147 2.39 -29.71 -18.16
CA PRO A 147 2.08 -30.88 -17.35
C PRO A 147 1.43 -30.51 -15.99
N TYR A 148 1.50 -29.26 -15.59
CA TYR A 148 0.88 -28.74 -14.37
C TYR A 148 -0.49 -28.10 -14.61
N TRP A 149 -1.01 -28.13 -15.82
CA TRP A 149 -2.33 -27.62 -16.13
C TRP A 149 -3.40 -28.32 -15.30
N ASN A 150 -4.28 -27.55 -14.65
CA ASN A 150 -5.29 -28.02 -13.72
C ASN A 150 -4.76 -28.81 -12.51
N ARG A 151 -3.45 -28.83 -12.29
CA ARG A 151 -2.86 -29.43 -11.08
C ARG A 151 -2.89 -28.45 -9.93
N ARG A 152 -2.91 -28.99 -8.74
CA ARG A 152 -2.86 -28.23 -7.48
C ARG A 152 -1.61 -28.62 -6.71
N VAL A 153 -1.06 -27.66 -5.99
CA VAL A 153 -0.03 -27.91 -4.97
C VAL A 153 -0.65 -27.85 -3.60
N LEU A 154 -0.04 -28.53 -2.67
CA LEU A 154 -0.43 -28.51 -1.26
C LEU A 154 0.50 -27.58 -0.50
N LEU A 155 -0.11 -26.66 0.23
CA LEU A 155 0.56 -25.74 1.13
C LEU A 155 0.15 -26.07 2.56
N ARG A 156 1.11 -26.05 3.49
CA ARG A 156 0.85 -26.11 4.93
C ARG A 156 1.11 -24.75 5.54
N VAL A 157 0.19 -24.25 6.33
CA VAL A 157 0.38 -23.03 7.09
C VAL A 157 1.40 -23.28 8.21
N ALA A 158 2.58 -22.70 8.09
CA ALA A 158 3.65 -22.85 9.07
C ALA A 158 3.43 -21.89 10.26
N ASN A 159 2.93 -20.70 9.98
CA ASN A 159 2.68 -19.68 11.00
C ASN A 159 1.68 -18.64 10.48
N VAL A 160 0.97 -18.01 11.41
CA VAL A 160 0.18 -16.79 11.16
C VAL A 160 0.62 -15.77 12.19
N LYS A 161 1.13 -14.64 11.73
CA LYS A 161 1.59 -13.55 12.58
C LYS A 161 0.81 -12.29 12.29
N ARG A 162 0.36 -11.63 13.35
CA ARG A 162 -0.20 -10.29 13.24
C ARG A 162 0.94 -9.28 13.13
N ILE A 163 0.99 -8.55 12.04
CA ILE A 163 2.01 -7.52 11.80
C ILE A 163 1.35 -6.15 11.57
N PRO A 164 1.96 -5.08 12.08
CA PRO A 164 1.49 -3.73 11.81
C PRO A 164 1.55 -3.39 10.33
N GLU A 165 0.50 -2.80 9.79
CA GLU A 165 0.45 -2.27 8.43
C GLU A 165 0.62 -0.75 8.40
N SER A 166 0.27 -0.08 9.52
CA SER A 166 0.52 1.34 9.74
C SER A 166 1.72 1.55 10.66
N HIS A 167 2.57 2.51 10.29
CA HIS A 167 3.68 2.95 11.14
C HIS A 167 3.26 3.99 12.19
N ILE A 168 2.13 4.66 11.99
CA ILE A 168 1.61 5.69 12.88
C ILE A 168 0.68 5.09 13.93
N VAL A 169 -0.15 4.12 13.53
CA VAL A 169 -1.12 3.46 14.41
C VAL A 169 -0.96 1.92 14.34
N PRO A 170 0.20 1.39 14.73
CA PRO A 170 0.54 -0.02 14.52
C PRO A 170 -0.34 -0.99 15.31
N GLN A 171 -1.01 -0.51 16.38
CA GLN A 171 -1.90 -1.33 17.20
C GLN A 171 -3.34 -1.37 16.67
N GLU A 172 -3.69 -0.48 15.75
CA GLU A 172 -5.04 -0.35 15.22
C GLU A 172 -5.17 -0.85 13.78
N VAL A 173 -4.08 -0.76 13.02
CA VAL A 173 -4.02 -1.16 11.61
C VAL A 173 -2.98 -2.25 11.45
N PHE A 174 -3.44 -3.46 11.22
CA PHE A 174 -2.60 -4.65 11.10
C PHE A 174 -3.17 -5.61 10.06
N ILE A 175 -2.30 -6.51 9.58
CA ILE A 175 -2.66 -7.67 8.78
C ILE A 175 -2.20 -8.94 9.48
N ASP A 176 -2.88 -10.04 9.22
CA ASP A 176 -2.39 -11.35 9.59
C ASP A 176 -1.54 -11.88 8.42
N ASP A 177 -0.22 -11.89 8.61
CA ASP A 177 0.75 -12.42 7.65
C ASP A 177 0.85 -13.92 7.81
N MET A 178 0.56 -14.64 6.72
CA MET A 178 0.54 -16.09 6.70
C MET A 178 1.78 -16.62 5.99
N VAL A 179 2.60 -17.34 6.74
CA VAL A 179 3.74 -18.08 6.20
C VAL A 179 3.28 -19.49 5.84
N VAL A 180 3.48 -19.86 4.58
CA VAL A 180 3.15 -21.21 4.10
C VAL A 180 4.39 -21.95 3.64
N CYS A 181 4.39 -23.26 3.82
CA CYS A 181 5.39 -24.16 3.28
C CYS A 181 4.77 -25.02 2.17
N LEU A 182 5.50 -25.22 1.09
CA LEU A 182 5.12 -26.13 0.03
C LEU A 182 5.34 -27.57 0.51
N CYS A 183 4.32 -28.41 0.43
CA CYS A 183 4.45 -29.84 0.65
C CYS A 183 4.86 -30.55 -0.64
N ASP A 184 5.59 -31.65 -0.50
CA ASP A 184 6.00 -32.48 -1.65
C ASP A 184 4.80 -33.29 -2.20
N TRP A 185 3.88 -32.56 -2.79
CA TRP A 185 2.70 -33.13 -3.45
C TRP A 185 2.15 -32.19 -4.52
N TYR A 186 1.73 -32.80 -5.62
CA TYR A 186 0.91 -32.13 -6.62
C TYR A 186 -0.10 -33.13 -7.21
N GLY A 187 -1.31 -32.68 -7.48
CA GLY A 187 -2.38 -33.55 -7.96
C GLY A 187 -3.65 -32.84 -8.35
N GLU A 188 -4.72 -33.57 -8.49
CA GLU A 188 -6.04 -33.03 -8.82
C GLU A 188 -6.85 -32.78 -7.56
N ASP A 189 -6.82 -33.71 -6.59
CA ASP A 189 -7.52 -33.59 -5.32
C ASP A 189 -6.81 -34.36 -4.21
N ILE A 190 -7.03 -33.91 -2.95
CA ILE A 190 -6.54 -34.57 -1.74
C ILE A 190 -7.68 -35.38 -1.14
N GLN A 191 -7.61 -36.69 -1.29
CA GLN A 191 -8.66 -37.60 -0.78
C GLN A 191 -8.54 -37.88 0.73
N ASN A 192 -7.36 -37.71 1.31
CA ASN A 192 -7.11 -37.96 2.73
C ASN A 192 -6.33 -36.83 3.40
N PRO A 193 -6.99 -35.93 4.12
CA PRO A 193 -6.33 -34.81 4.82
C PRO A 193 -5.31 -35.24 5.87
N GLU A 194 -5.52 -36.37 6.57
CA GLU A 194 -4.59 -36.83 7.60
C GLU A 194 -3.28 -37.33 7.00
N TRP A 195 -3.34 -38.02 5.86
CA TRP A 195 -2.14 -38.38 5.12
C TRP A 195 -1.38 -37.13 4.63
N ALA A 196 -2.09 -36.13 4.18
CA ALA A 196 -1.51 -34.89 3.68
C ALA A 196 -0.70 -34.13 4.76
N LYS A 197 -1.06 -34.26 6.04
CA LYS A 197 -0.29 -33.67 7.15
C LYS A 197 1.09 -34.32 7.34
N MET A 198 1.28 -35.53 6.88
CA MET A 198 2.54 -36.28 7.03
C MET A 198 3.50 -36.05 5.85
N LEU A 199 3.06 -35.36 4.81
CA LEU A 199 3.91 -35.09 3.64
C LEU A 199 5.12 -34.23 4.02
N PRO A 200 6.31 -34.51 3.47
CA PRO A 200 7.48 -33.71 3.69
C PRO A 200 7.28 -32.29 3.12
N ILE A 201 7.87 -31.32 3.80
CA ILE A 201 7.95 -29.95 3.32
C ILE A 201 9.15 -29.86 2.39
N ILE A 202 8.95 -29.28 1.21
CA ILE A 202 10.05 -28.96 0.30
C ILE A 202 10.81 -27.77 0.91
N PRO A 203 12.12 -27.94 1.25
CA PRO A 203 12.91 -26.84 1.71
C PRO A 203 13.02 -25.79 0.59
N PHE A 204 12.84 -24.51 0.93
CA PHE A 204 13.24 -23.44 0.02
C PHE A 204 14.74 -23.61 -0.24
N ALA A 205 15.14 -23.65 -1.50
CA ALA A 205 16.55 -23.54 -1.84
C ALA A 205 17.01 -22.16 -1.34
N GLU A 206 17.98 -22.13 -0.46
CA GLU A 206 18.71 -20.88 -0.18
C GLU A 206 19.29 -20.42 -1.51
N GLU A 207 18.96 -19.20 -1.94
CA GLU A 207 19.58 -18.64 -3.14
C GLU A 207 21.11 -18.61 -2.89
N PRO A 208 21.91 -19.07 -3.86
CA PRO A 208 23.35 -19.13 -3.74
C PRO A 208 23.99 -17.74 -3.65
#